data_ffb2bdc0a9214551b75fdad5ecbde16f
#
_entry.id   ffb2bdc0a9214551b75fdad5ecbde16f
#
_cell.length_a   1.000
_cell.length_b   1.000
_cell.length_c   1.000
_cell.angle_alpha   90.00
_cell.angle_beta   90.00
_cell.angle_gamma   90.00
#
_symmetry.space_group_name_H-M   'P 1'
#
loop_
_entity.id
_entity.type
_entity.pdbx_description
1 polymer ?
#
loop_
_entity_poly.entity_id
_entity_poly.type
_entity_poly.pdbx_seq_one_letter_code
_entity_poly.pdbx_strand_id
1 'polypeptide(L)'
;MVMGVVVAVVVVIIGIRTSHGSRADAPDCAVVKCVALTFDDGPGPYTDRLLEILKANDARSTFFMIGNKVAANPAGAKRVADAGMEIGSHTWEHPNMVAIPADDVAAQFAKANDAIVAATGRTPTLYRPAGGLSNDLVRQTAAHYGLAEILWDVIPFDWYNDANTAATRYMLMTQIKPGSVVLFHDTYSSTVDLVYQFIPVLKANGYHLVTVSELLGHRTPGSSYGSRENGPPANQLHDIPAEEIPSLPHTPSPKPMPNFPITDIPGANSGGPNNGA
;
A
#
# COMPACT_ATOMS: atom_id res chain seq x y z
N MET A 1 -56.59 51.59 25.35
CA MET A 1 -56.59 50.27 24.71
C MET A 1 -55.46 50.26 23.71
N VAL A 2 -54.29 49.70 24.08
CA VAL A 2 -53.12 49.67 23.21
C VAL A 2 -53.01 48.21 22.72
N MET A 3 -53.22 48.03 21.41
CA MET A 3 -53.09 46.73 20.74
C MET A 3 -51.60 46.45 20.41
N GLY A 4 -51.00 45.53 21.14
CA GLY A 4 -49.64 45.09 20.82
C GLY A 4 -49.65 44.09 19.68
N VAL A 5 -48.88 44.42 18.65
CA VAL A 5 -48.63 43.53 17.49
C VAL A 5 -47.45 42.64 17.85
N VAL A 6 -47.69 41.34 17.93
CA VAL A 6 -46.64 40.31 18.11
C VAL A 6 -46.17 39.92 16.71
N VAL A 7 -44.92 40.27 16.36
CA VAL A 7 -44.26 39.81 15.12
C VAL A 7 -43.54 38.48 15.45
N ALA A 8 -44.03 37.39 14.90
CA ALA A 8 -43.36 36.10 14.98
C ALA A 8 -42.26 36.01 13.92
N VAL A 9 -41.01 35.96 14.34
CA VAL A 9 -39.85 35.71 13.46
C VAL A 9 -39.72 34.21 13.27
N VAL A 10 -40.04 33.72 12.08
CA VAL A 10 -39.77 32.31 11.67
C VAL A 10 -38.32 32.21 11.20
N VAL A 11 -37.46 31.60 12.02
CA VAL A 11 -36.10 31.27 11.60
C VAL A 11 -36.14 29.97 10.80
N VAL A 12 -35.99 30.07 9.48
CA VAL A 12 -35.83 28.90 8.62
C VAL A 12 -34.35 28.46 8.70
N ILE A 13 -34.07 27.41 9.44
CA ILE A 13 -32.74 26.75 9.43
C ILE A 13 -32.67 25.93 8.15
N ILE A 14 -32.01 26.45 7.12
CA ILE A 14 -31.62 25.68 5.95
C ILE A 14 -30.47 24.79 6.35
N GLY A 15 -30.77 23.54 6.69
CA GLY A 15 -29.77 22.50 6.92
C GLY A 15 -29.05 22.20 5.62
N ILE A 16 -27.83 22.73 5.46
CA ILE A 16 -26.93 22.31 4.41
C ILE A 16 -26.56 20.86 4.71
N ARG A 17 -27.27 19.90 4.11
CA ARG A 17 -26.81 18.52 4.01
C ARG A 17 -25.60 18.51 3.09
N THR A 18 -24.40 18.55 3.65
CA THR A 18 -23.20 18.09 2.94
C THR A 18 -23.44 16.63 2.62
N SER A 19 -23.74 16.35 1.36
CA SER A 19 -23.74 14.99 0.84
C SER A 19 -22.28 14.50 0.91
N HIS A 20 -21.92 13.87 2.02
CA HIS A 20 -20.82 12.92 2.00
C HIS A 20 -21.31 11.82 1.07
N GLY A 21 -20.79 11.78 -0.14
CA GLY A 21 -21.02 10.66 -1.04
C GLY A 21 -20.71 9.40 -0.24
N SER A 22 -21.71 8.53 -0.06
CA SER A 22 -21.54 7.25 0.58
C SER A 22 -20.45 6.52 -0.21
N ARG A 23 -19.27 6.42 0.38
CA ARG A 23 -18.21 5.56 -0.11
C ARG A 23 -18.84 4.17 -0.17
N ALA A 24 -18.81 3.51 -1.32
CA ALA A 24 -19.24 2.12 -1.42
C ALA A 24 -18.55 1.35 -0.28
N ASP A 25 -19.33 0.58 0.49
CA ASP A 25 -18.80 -0.19 1.59
C ASP A 25 -17.64 -1.06 1.09
N ALA A 26 -16.56 -1.13 1.88
CA ALA A 26 -15.40 -1.95 1.52
C ALA A 26 -15.86 -3.40 1.32
N PRO A 27 -15.34 -4.12 0.30
CA PRO A 27 -15.74 -5.50 0.06
C PRO A 27 -15.39 -6.39 1.25
N ASP A 28 -16.26 -7.35 1.57
CA ASP A 28 -15.97 -8.36 2.58
C ASP A 28 -14.99 -9.39 2.03
N CYS A 29 -13.72 -9.22 2.35
CA CYS A 29 -12.63 -10.09 1.90
C CYS A 29 -12.67 -11.51 2.50
N ALA A 30 -13.60 -11.82 3.41
CA ALA A 30 -13.89 -13.20 3.82
C ALA A 30 -14.74 -13.93 2.76
N VAL A 31 -15.48 -13.19 1.93
CA VAL A 31 -16.46 -13.73 0.98
C VAL A 31 -15.98 -13.56 -0.46
N VAL A 32 -15.37 -12.41 -0.79
CA VAL A 32 -14.87 -12.11 -2.14
C VAL A 32 -13.34 -12.15 -2.20
N LYS A 33 -12.80 -12.33 -3.42
CA LYS A 33 -11.36 -12.32 -3.63
C LYS A 33 -10.85 -10.89 -3.50
N CYS A 34 -10.01 -10.65 -2.50
CA CYS A 34 -9.29 -9.38 -2.33
C CYS A 34 -7.79 -9.58 -2.49
N VAL A 35 -7.11 -8.53 -2.91
CA VAL A 35 -5.66 -8.41 -2.93
C VAL A 35 -5.25 -7.01 -2.52
N ALA A 36 -4.20 -6.87 -1.71
CA ALA A 36 -3.61 -5.59 -1.37
C ALA A 36 -2.33 -5.38 -2.19
N LEU A 37 -2.36 -4.47 -3.15
CA LEU A 37 -1.14 -3.98 -3.80
C LEU A 37 -0.53 -2.93 -2.88
N THR A 38 0.74 -3.10 -2.52
CA THR A 38 1.44 -2.18 -1.61
C THR A 38 2.68 -1.63 -2.27
N PHE A 39 2.97 -0.35 -2.00
CA PHE A 39 4.04 0.38 -2.66
C PHE A 39 4.97 1.00 -1.62
N ASP A 40 6.24 0.64 -1.68
CA ASP A 40 7.28 1.10 -0.77
C ASP A 40 8.11 2.24 -1.37
N ASP A 41 8.87 2.92 -0.53
CA ASP A 41 9.87 3.93 -0.86
C ASP A 41 9.34 5.28 -1.36
N GLY A 42 8.03 5.46 -1.46
CA GLY A 42 7.44 6.73 -1.87
C GLY A 42 7.52 7.85 -0.80
N PRO A 43 7.01 9.05 -1.13
CA PRO A 43 6.55 9.47 -2.44
C PRO A 43 7.69 9.62 -3.44
N GLY A 44 7.53 9.09 -4.65
CA GLY A 44 8.53 9.05 -5.71
C GLY A 44 8.10 9.78 -6.99
N PRO A 45 8.93 9.75 -8.04
CA PRO A 45 8.67 10.46 -9.28
C PRO A 45 7.48 9.90 -10.07
N TYR A 46 7.06 8.68 -9.81
CA TYR A 46 5.96 8.02 -10.52
C TYR A 46 4.71 7.82 -9.67
N THR A 47 4.72 8.26 -8.41
CA THR A 47 3.59 8.15 -7.47
C THR A 47 2.31 8.79 -8.04
N ASP A 48 2.40 9.99 -8.62
CA ASP A 48 1.23 10.68 -9.17
C ASP A 48 0.60 9.89 -10.33
N ARG A 49 1.42 9.37 -11.25
CA ARG A 49 0.94 8.53 -12.34
C ARG A 49 0.28 7.24 -11.84
N LEU A 50 0.86 6.62 -10.81
CA LEU A 50 0.26 5.45 -10.17
C LEU A 50 -1.11 5.78 -9.56
N LEU A 51 -1.24 6.93 -8.90
CA LEU A 51 -2.53 7.37 -8.35
C LEU A 51 -3.61 7.55 -9.41
N GLU A 52 -3.26 8.10 -10.57
CA GLU A 52 -4.18 8.22 -11.71
C GLU A 52 -4.66 6.85 -12.19
N ILE A 53 -3.74 5.87 -12.31
CA ILE A 53 -4.05 4.49 -12.70
C ILE A 53 -4.99 3.84 -11.68
N LEU A 54 -4.65 3.91 -10.39
CA LEU A 54 -5.47 3.34 -9.33
C LEU A 54 -6.87 3.96 -9.31
N LYS A 55 -6.96 5.28 -9.41
CA LYS A 55 -8.23 6.01 -9.44
C LYS A 55 -9.09 5.63 -10.65
N ALA A 56 -8.49 5.57 -11.84
CA ALA A 56 -9.21 5.19 -13.07
C ALA A 56 -9.77 3.76 -13.02
N ASN A 57 -9.20 2.92 -12.15
CA ASN A 57 -9.61 1.54 -11.96
C ASN A 57 -10.43 1.29 -10.70
N ASP A 58 -10.83 2.33 -9.96
CA ASP A 58 -11.49 2.18 -8.65
C ASP A 58 -10.72 1.20 -7.73
N ALA A 59 -9.39 1.30 -7.77
CA ALA A 59 -8.47 0.46 -7.03
C ALA A 59 -7.92 1.21 -5.82
N ARG A 60 -7.89 0.55 -4.67
CA ARG A 60 -7.25 1.08 -3.45
C ARG A 60 -5.99 0.32 -3.13
N SER A 61 -5.04 1.00 -2.52
CA SER A 61 -3.72 0.46 -2.23
C SER A 61 -3.16 1.09 -0.95
N THR A 62 -2.10 0.48 -0.44
CA THR A 62 -1.36 1.00 0.73
C THR A 62 0.04 1.41 0.31
N PHE A 63 0.45 2.61 0.73
CA PHE A 63 1.77 3.18 0.45
C PHE A 63 2.58 3.24 1.73
N PHE A 64 3.70 2.53 1.80
CA PHE A 64 4.66 2.62 2.89
C PHE A 64 5.71 3.68 2.54
N MET A 65 5.59 4.85 3.14
CA MET A 65 6.38 6.02 2.76
C MET A 65 7.59 6.22 3.67
N ILE A 66 8.73 6.57 3.08
CA ILE A 66 9.95 6.96 3.82
C ILE A 66 9.76 8.38 4.36
N GLY A 67 9.91 8.55 5.67
CA GLY A 67 9.60 9.81 6.36
C GLY A 67 10.38 11.02 5.85
N ASN A 68 11.68 10.89 5.56
CA ASN A 68 12.48 12.00 5.02
C ASN A 68 12.04 12.38 3.58
N LYS A 69 11.53 11.43 2.78
CA LYS A 69 10.94 11.73 1.46
C LYS A 69 9.58 12.41 1.61
N VAL A 70 8.78 12.04 2.60
CA VAL A 70 7.55 12.76 2.95
C VAL A 70 7.87 14.18 3.36
N ALA A 71 8.85 14.40 4.22
CA ALA A 71 9.27 15.74 4.64
C ALA A 71 9.80 16.59 3.47
N ALA A 72 10.50 15.97 2.51
CA ALA A 72 10.97 16.63 1.29
C ALA A 72 9.86 16.91 0.27
N ASN A 73 8.79 16.10 0.23
CA ASN A 73 7.65 16.25 -0.70
C ASN A 73 6.31 16.02 0.02
N PRO A 74 5.93 16.91 0.97
CA PRO A 74 4.68 16.74 1.73
C PRO A 74 3.45 16.82 0.84
N ALA A 75 3.50 17.59 -0.25
CA ALA A 75 2.41 17.67 -1.22
C ALA A 75 2.17 16.33 -1.93
N GLY A 76 3.22 15.56 -2.23
CA GLY A 76 3.12 14.22 -2.79
C GLY A 76 2.41 13.26 -1.84
N ALA A 77 2.83 13.21 -0.58
CA ALA A 77 2.17 12.39 0.45
C ALA A 77 0.71 12.81 0.66
N LYS A 78 0.44 14.12 0.65
CA LYS A 78 -0.95 14.62 0.75
C LYS A 78 -1.82 14.15 -0.41
N ARG A 79 -1.32 14.15 -1.66
CA ARG A 79 -2.09 13.64 -2.81
C ARG A 79 -2.45 12.17 -2.67
N VAL A 80 -1.54 11.32 -2.15
CA VAL A 80 -1.83 9.91 -1.85
C VAL A 80 -2.96 9.80 -0.83
N ALA A 81 -2.89 10.58 0.26
CA ALA A 81 -3.95 10.62 1.28
C ALA A 81 -5.29 11.10 0.73
N ASP A 82 -5.29 12.18 -0.06
CA ASP A 82 -6.50 12.77 -0.66
C ASP A 82 -7.14 11.85 -1.71
N ALA A 83 -6.33 11.03 -2.40
CA ALA A 83 -6.81 9.98 -3.30
C ALA A 83 -7.48 8.81 -2.56
N GLY A 84 -7.48 8.82 -1.24
CA GLY A 84 -8.12 7.80 -0.41
C GLY A 84 -7.30 6.54 -0.23
N MET A 85 -6.02 6.57 -0.56
CA MET A 85 -5.09 5.48 -0.31
C MET A 85 -4.73 5.40 1.18
N GLU A 86 -4.32 4.22 1.63
CA GLU A 86 -3.78 4.04 2.97
C GLU A 86 -2.29 4.39 2.98
N ILE A 87 -1.83 4.99 4.08
CA ILE A 87 -0.43 5.33 4.26
C ILE A 87 0.10 4.63 5.50
N GLY A 88 1.17 3.86 5.35
CA GLY A 88 1.98 3.29 6.40
C GLY A 88 3.35 3.96 6.48
N SER A 89 4.04 3.75 7.59
CA SER A 89 5.42 4.23 7.81
C SER A 89 6.43 3.24 7.22
N HIS A 90 7.42 3.75 6.45
CA HIS A 90 8.56 2.96 5.99
C HIS A 90 9.86 3.43 6.65
N THR A 91 9.76 3.78 7.95
CA THR A 91 10.84 4.39 8.74
C THR A 91 11.24 5.79 8.26
N TRP A 92 12.18 6.46 8.95
CA TRP A 92 12.59 7.81 8.57
C TRP A 92 13.50 7.85 7.35
N GLU A 93 14.53 6.97 7.29
CA GLU A 93 15.56 6.98 6.25
C GLU A 93 15.90 5.59 5.70
N HIS A 94 15.01 4.60 5.94
CA HIS A 94 15.12 3.24 5.42
C HIS A 94 16.38 2.49 5.89
N PRO A 95 16.77 2.54 7.20
CA PRO A 95 17.92 1.79 7.69
C PRO A 95 17.60 0.31 7.88
N ASN A 96 18.63 -0.52 7.99
CA ASN A 96 18.47 -1.85 8.53
C ASN A 96 18.12 -1.76 10.03
N MET A 97 16.84 -1.88 10.37
CA MET A 97 16.30 -1.66 11.72
C MET A 97 16.87 -2.61 12.78
N VAL A 98 17.36 -3.79 12.39
CA VAL A 98 17.94 -4.76 13.33
C VAL A 98 19.44 -4.51 13.58
N ALA A 99 20.06 -3.59 12.85
CA ALA A 99 21.47 -3.27 12.93
C ALA A 99 21.75 -1.91 13.61
N ILE A 100 20.73 -1.17 14.04
CA ILE A 100 20.87 0.13 14.68
C ILE A 100 20.51 0.06 16.17
N PRO A 101 21.02 0.98 17.02
CA PRO A 101 20.68 1.07 18.45
C PRO A 101 19.18 1.27 18.71
N ALA A 102 18.70 0.84 19.88
CA ALA A 102 17.29 0.94 20.26
C ALA A 102 16.73 2.38 20.20
N ASP A 103 17.51 3.36 20.64
CA ASP A 103 17.10 4.77 20.60
C ASP A 103 16.95 5.27 19.15
N ASP A 104 17.79 4.78 18.23
CA ASP A 104 17.68 5.10 16.81
C ASP A 104 16.45 4.42 16.20
N VAL A 105 16.11 3.18 16.61
CA VAL A 105 14.85 2.51 16.19
C VAL A 105 13.65 3.37 16.56
N ALA A 106 13.57 3.86 17.79
CA ALA A 106 12.51 4.75 18.25
C ALA A 106 12.45 6.06 17.44
N ALA A 107 13.62 6.66 17.19
CA ALA A 107 13.74 7.89 16.41
C ALA A 107 13.27 7.71 14.94
N GLN A 108 13.52 6.53 14.33
CA GLN A 108 13.05 6.21 12.98
C GLN A 108 11.52 6.23 12.90
N PHE A 109 10.82 5.63 13.86
CA PHE A 109 9.35 5.65 13.90
C PHE A 109 8.80 7.04 14.23
N ALA A 110 9.33 7.70 15.26
CA ALA A 110 8.84 9.02 15.66
C ALA A 110 8.90 10.03 14.52
N LYS A 111 10.08 10.20 13.91
CA LYS A 111 10.30 11.18 12.83
C LYS A 111 9.46 10.88 11.60
N ALA A 112 9.33 9.60 11.22
CA ALA A 112 8.51 9.21 10.07
C ALA A 112 7.03 9.49 10.31
N ASN A 113 6.51 9.12 11.47
CA ASN A 113 5.11 9.35 11.83
C ASN A 113 4.80 10.85 11.89
N ASP A 114 5.66 11.66 12.50
CA ASP A 114 5.50 13.11 12.58
C ASP A 114 5.43 13.74 11.18
N ALA A 115 6.32 13.32 10.27
CA ALA A 115 6.32 13.81 8.89
C ALA A 115 5.03 13.42 8.14
N ILE A 116 4.57 12.16 8.31
CA ILE A 116 3.33 11.68 7.69
C ILE A 116 2.13 12.46 8.24
N VAL A 117 2.04 12.63 9.56
CA VAL A 117 0.95 13.39 10.20
C VAL A 117 0.96 14.85 9.73
N ALA A 118 2.14 15.48 9.72
CA ALA A 118 2.28 16.87 9.27
C ALA A 118 1.84 17.07 7.80
N ALA A 119 2.16 16.11 6.92
CA ALA A 119 1.82 16.19 5.50
C ALA A 119 0.36 15.85 5.20
N THR A 120 -0.23 14.90 5.93
CA THR A 120 -1.50 14.26 5.56
C THR A 120 -2.64 14.46 6.56
N GLY A 121 -2.33 14.85 7.79
CA GLY A 121 -3.27 14.89 8.92
C GLY A 121 -3.70 13.50 9.40
N ARG A 122 -3.06 12.42 8.94
CA ARG A 122 -3.41 11.03 9.29
C ARG A 122 -2.28 10.37 10.06
N THR A 123 -2.59 9.76 11.20
CA THR A 123 -1.65 8.96 11.97
C THR A 123 -1.53 7.58 11.36
N PRO A 124 -0.34 7.12 10.94
CA PRO A 124 -0.15 5.76 10.46
C PRO A 124 -0.39 4.75 11.58
N THR A 125 -1.00 3.62 11.27
CA THR A 125 -1.19 2.48 12.17
C THR A 125 -0.41 1.25 11.70
N LEU A 126 0.25 1.37 10.57
CA LEU A 126 1.04 0.34 9.91
C LEU A 126 2.45 0.82 9.71
N TYR A 127 3.40 -0.11 9.79
CA TYR A 127 4.73 0.11 9.27
C TYR A 127 5.23 -1.11 8.49
N ARG A 128 6.22 -0.88 7.66
CA ARG A 128 7.00 -1.93 7.02
C ARG A 128 8.48 -1.64 7.26
N PRO A 129 9.25 -2.58 7.84
CA PRO A 129 10.68 -2.38 8.02
C PRO A 129 11.41 -2.49 6.68
N ALA A 130 12.50 -1.74 6.53
CA ALA A 130 13.38 -1.80 5.37
C ALA A 130 13.83 -3.24 5.09
N GLY A 131 13.65 -3.72 3.85
CA GLY A 131 13.97 -5.08 3.45
C GLY A 131 13.21 -6.17 4.21
N GLY A 132 12.16 -5.83 4.97
CA GLY A 132 11.42 -6.78 5.82
C GLY A 132 12.19 -7.23 7.07
N LEU A 133 13.34 -6.60 7.38
CA LEU A 133 14.20 -6.99 8.50
C LEU A 133 13.66 -6.46 9.82
N SER A 134 13.23 -7.37 10.69
CA SER A 134 12.63 -7.04 11.99
C SER A 134 13.04 -8.05 13.07
N ASN A 135 12.95 -7.63 14.33
CA ASN A 135 13.13 -8.46 15.51
C ASN A 135 12.17 -8.02 16.63
N ASP A 136 12.25 -8.67 17.78
CA ASP A 136 11.36 -8.35 18.90
C ASP A 136 11.50 -6.89 19.38
N LEU A 137 12.73 -6.35 19.41
CA LEU A 137 12.97 -4.96 19.78
C LEU A 137 12.24 -4.01 18.82
N VAL A 138 12.38 -4.21 17.51
CA VAL A 138 11.74 -3.37 16.48
C VAL A 138 10.23 -3.42 16.63
N ARG A 139 9.65 -4.61 16.77
CA ARG A 139 8.19 -4.78 16.93
C ARG A 139 7.65 -4.20 18.23
N GLN A 140 8.35 -4.38 19.36
CA GLN A 140 7.96 -3.79 20.64
C GLN A 140 8.03 -2.27 20.60
N THR A 141 9.06 -1.71 19.96
CA THR A 141 9.17 -0.28 19.75
C THR A 141 8.03 0.21 18.85
N ALA A 142 7.74 -0.48 17.74
CA ALA A 142 6.61 -0.14 16.87
C ALA A 142 5.27 -0.16 17.61
N ALA A 143 5.06 -1.11 18.53
CA ALA A 143 3.86 -1.17 19.37
C ALA A 143 3.66 0.10 20.21
N HIS A 144 4.74 0.69 20.69
CA HIS A 144 4.73 1.96 21.46
C HIS A 144 4.17 3.13 20.62
N TYR A 145 4.37 3.08 19.30
CA TYR A 145 3.86 4.05 18.34
C TYR A 145 2.51 3.64 17.72
N GLY A 146 1.87 2.58 18.23
CA GLY A 146 0.59 2.10 17.73
C GLY A 146 0.67 1.42 16.37
N LEU A 147 1.86 0.97 15.95
CA LEU A 147 2.12 0.43 14.62
C LEU A 147 2.11 -1.11 14.61
N ALA A 148 1.38 -1.69 13.66
CA ALA A 148 1.48 -3.11 13.31
C ALA A 148 2.44 -3.30 12.12
N GLU A 149 3.25 -4.37 12.17
CA GLU A 149 4.17 -4.72 11.10
C GLU A 149 3.44 -5.39 9.94
N ILE A 150 3.68 -4.89 8.74
CA ILE A 150 3.12 -5.45 7.51
C ILE A 150 4.27 -5.89 6.60
N LEU A 151 4.38 -7.18 6.40
CA LEU A 151 5.24 -7.81 5.41
C LEU A 151 4.43 -8.09 4.13
N TRP A 152 4.74 -9.17 3.43
CA TRP A 152 4.10 -9.60 2.18
C TRP A 152 4.16 -11.13 2.06
N ASP A 153 3.33 -11.67 1.21
CA ASP A 153 3.41 -13.08 0.77
C ASP A 153 3.70 -13.20 -0.74
N VAL A 154 3.66 -12.08 -1.47
CA VAL A 154 4.04 -12.03 -2.89
C VAL A 154 5.12 -10.98 -3.09
N ILE A 155 6.28 -11.43 -3.59
CA ILE A 155 7.44 -10.60 -3.88
C ILE A 155 7.84 -10.75 -5.35
N PRO A 156 7.39 -9.85 -6.24
CA PRO A 156 7.65 -9.97 -7.67
C PRO A 156 9.03 -9.47 -8.11
N PHE A 157 9.85 -8.97 -7.19
CA PHE A 157 11.18 -8.42 -7.44
C PHE A 157 11.20 -7.33 -8.53
N ASP A 158 10.22 -6.44 -8.48
CA ASP A 158 10.04 -5.35 -9.45
C ASP A 158 11.26 -4.45 -9.57
N TRP A 159 11.92 -4.12 -8.46
CA TRP A 159 13.16 -3.33 -8.42
C TRP A 159 14.36 -4.07 -9.03
N TYR A 160 14.39 -5.41 -8.96
CA TYR A 160 15.47 -6.24 -9.50
C TYR A 160 15.24 -6.54 -10.98
N ASN A 161 13.98 -6.71 -11.36
CA ASN A 161 13.55 -7.03 -12.72
C ASN A 161 13.15 -5.79 -13.53
N ASP A 162 13.59 -4.61 -13.15
CA ASP A 162 13.15 -3.34 -13.75
C ASP A 162 13.19 -3.34 -15.29
N ALA A 163 14.22 -3.95 -15.88
CA ALA A 163 14.32 -4.16 -17.33
C ALA A 163 13.59 -5.41 -17.85
N ASN A 164 13.00 -6.24 -16.99
CA ASN A 164 12.34 -7.50 -17.33
C ASN A 164 10.96 -7.64 -16.65
N THR A 165 10.02 -6.83 -17.08
CA THR A 165 8.65 -6.86 -16.57
C THR A 165 7.93 -8.19 -16.81
N ALA A 166 8.36 -9.00 -17.79
CA ALA A 166 7.81 -10.33 -18.05
C ALA A 166 8.09 -11.30 -16.87
N ALA A 167 9.29 -11.25 -16.28
CA ALA A 167 9.61 -12.06 -15.10
C ALA A 167 8.76 -11.65 -13.90
N THR A 168 8.63 -10.34 -13.65
CA THR A 168 7.76 -9.80 -12.59
C THR A 168 6.30 -10.21 -12.81
N ARG A 169 5.78 -10.08 -14.05
CA ARG A 169 4.43 -10.51 -14.40
C ARG A 169 4.21 -12.01 -14.15
N TYR A 170 5.18 -12.86 -14.54
CA TYR A 170 5.10 -14.30 -14.29
C TYR A 170 4.96 -14.61 -12.79
N MET A 171 5.74 -13.94 -11.94
CA MET A 171 5.64 -14.12 -10.49
C MET A 171 4.26 -13.72 -9.95
N LEU A 172 3.71 -12.60 -10.41
CA LEU A 172 2.36 -12.17 -10.04
C LEU A 172 1.31 -13.19 -10.46
N MET A 173 1.36 -13.68 -11.71
CA MET A 173 0.42 -14.66 -12.24
C MET A 173 0.42 -15.98 -11.46
N THR A 174 1.56 -16.37 -10.91
CA THR A 174 1.74 -17.68 -10.25
C THR A 174 1.59 -17.63 -8.73
N GLN A 175 1.82 -16.48 -8.10
CA GLN A 175 1.87 -16.36 -6.64
C GLN A 175 0.64 -15.71 -6.02
N ILE A 176 -0.05 -14.80 -6.73
CA ILE A 176 -1.22 -14.11 -6.17
C ILE A 176 -2.34 -15.09 -5.91
N LYS A 177 -2.86 -15.02 -4.68
CA LYS A 177 -4.06 -15.73 -4.20
C LYS A 177 -4.97 -14.77 -3.45
N PRO A 178 -6.24 -15.10 -3.21
CA PRO A 178 -7.11 -14.30 -2.37
C PRO A 178 -6.48 -14.08 -0.99
N GLY A 179 -6.40 -12.83 -0.56
CA GLY A 179 -5.75 -12.45 0.71
C GLY A 179 -4.28 -12.07 0.60
N SER A 180 -3.69 -12.09 -0.60
CA SER A 180 -2.28 -11.71 -0.79
C SER A 180 -2.03 -10.23 -0.52
N VAL A 181 -0.86 -9.96 0.07
CA VAL A 181 -0.21 -8.66 0.18
C VAL A 181 0.99 -8.66 -0.76
N VAL A 182 0.95 -7.82 -1.78
CA VAL A 182 1.97 -7.77 -2.84
C VAL A 182 2.91 -6.60 -2.61
N LEU A 183 4.21 -6.86 -2.58
CA LEU A 183 5.25 -5.84 -2.48
C LEU A 183 5.57 -5.26 -3.85
N PHE A 184 5.53 -3.93 -3.97
CA PHE A 184 6.00 -3.15 -5.11
C PHE A 184 6.71 -1.88 -4.63
N HIS A 185 7.32 -1.16 -5.59
CA HIS A 185 7.96 0.14 -5.37
C HIS A 185 7.48 1.15 -6.42
N ASP A 186 6.82 2.24 -6.01
CA ASP A 186 6.32 3.29 -6.90
C ASP A 186 7.43 4.24 -7.41
N THR A 187 8.66 3.94 -7.07
CA THR A 187 9.85 4.67 -7.49
C THR A 187 10.40 4.22 -8.86
N TYR A 188 9.85 3.14 -9.43
CA TYR A 188 10.22 2.61 -10.75
C TYR A 188 9.07 2.78 -11.76
N SER A 189 9.39 3.32 -12.95
CA SER A 189 8.40 3.48 -14.02
C SER A 189 7.88 2.14 -14.54
N SER A 190 8.74 1.14 -14.63
CA SER A 190 8.41 -0.23 -15.04
C SER A 190 7.40 -0.89 -14.14
N THR A 191 7.49 -0.67 -12.81
CA THR A 191 6.49 -1.13 -11.84
C THR A 191 5.14 -0.49 -12.12
N VAL A 192 5.09 0.83 -12.32
CA VAL A 192 3.84 1.56 -12.60
C VAL A 192 3.23 1.11 -13.93
N ASP A 193 4.06 0.88 -14.96
CA ASP A 193 3.62 0.33 -16.24
C ASP A 193 3.03 -1.07 -16.10
N LEU A 194 3.72 -1.94 -15.33
CA LEU A 194 3.24 -3.29 -15.06
C LEU A 194 1.91 -3.28 -14.30
N VAL A 195 1.79 -2.46 -13.26
CA VAL A 195 0.54 -2.32 -12.48
C VAL A 195 -0.61 -1.87 -13.38
N TYR A 196 -0.36 -0.90 -14.28
CA TYR A 196 -1.36 -0.44 -15.26
C TYR A 196 -1.88 -1.58 -16.13
N GLN A 197 -0.99 -2.47 -16.60
CA GLN A 197 -1.34 -3.61 -17.43
C GLN A 197 -1.92 -4.79 -16.63
N PHE A 198 -1.60 -4.90 -15.34
CA PHE A 198 -1.97 -6.05 -14.53
C PHE A 198 -3.29 -5.89 -13.76
N ILE A 199 -3.71 -4.66 -13.44
CA ILE A 199 -5.00 -4.40 -12.79
C ILE A 199 -6.18 -5.02 -13.56
N PRO A 200 -6.29 -4.89 -14.90
CA PRO A 200 -7.34 -5.55 -15.67
C PRO A 200 -7.35 -7.07 -15.50
N VAL A 201 -6.19 -7.72 -15.44
CA VAL A 201 -6.07 -9.16 -15.20
C VAL A 201 -6.66 -9.53 -13.83
N LEU A 202 -6.30 -8.81 -12.78
CA LEU A 202 -6.85 -9.06 -11.44
C LEU A 202 -8.38 -8.90 -11.42
N LYS A 203 -8.89 -7.84 -12.05
CA LYS A 203 -10.34 -7.60 -12.14
C LYS A 203 -11.07 -8.67 -12.91
N ALA A 204 -10.54 -9.11 -14.06
CA ALA A 204 -11.10 -10.20 -14.87
C ALA A 204 -11.15 -11.53 -14.09
N ASN A 205 -10.22 -11.73 -13.15
CA ASN A 205 -10.20 -12.88 -12.25
C ASN A 205 -11.07 -12.69 -10.98
N GLY A 206 -11.83 -11.59 -10.90
CA GLY A 206 -12.76 -11.31 -9.81
C GLY A 206 -12.11 -10.77 -8.54
N TYR A 207 -10.93 -10.22 -8.62
CA TYR A 207 -10.26 -9.61 -7.47
C TYR A 207 -10.70 -8.16 -7.24
N HIS A 208 -10.96 -7.84 -5.97
CA HIS A 208 -11.09 -6.48 -5.47
C HIS A 208 -9.72 -6.00 -4.96
N LEU A 209 -9.29 -4.83 -5.43
CA LEU A 209 -8.06 -4.20 -4.99
C LEU A 209 -8.36 -3.30 -3.79
N VAL A 210 -7.80 -3.64 -2.66
CA VAL A 210 -8.13 -3.04 -1.36
C VAL A 210 -6.87 -2.58 -0.62
N THR A 211 -7.04 -1.77 0.42
CA THR A 211 -5.94 -1.43 1.33
C THR A 211 -5.60 -2.62 2.23
N VAL A 212 -4.42 -2.58 2.85
CA VAL A 212 -4.03 -3.59 3.86
C VAL A 212 -5.03 -3.62 5.01
N SER A 213 -5.52 -2.46 5.46
CA SER A 213 -6.51 -2.37 6.54
C SER A 213 -7.84 -3.03 6.17
N GLU A 214 -8.28 -2.89 4.94
CA GLU A 214 -9.50 -3.54 4.45
C GLU A 214 -9.31 -5.04 4.27
N LEU A 215 -8.13 -5.45 3.81
CA LEU A 215 -7.81 -6.86 3.65
C LEU A 215 -7.73 -7.61 4.97
N LEU A 216 -6.95 -7.08 5.92
CA LEU A 216 -6.60 -7.79 7.16
C LEU A 216 -7.56 -7.53 8.32
N GLY A 217 -8.36 -6.46 8.27
CA GLY A 217 -9.22 -6.06 9.39
C GLY A 217 -8.42 -5.52 10.57
N HIS A 218 -8.81 -5.92 11.80
CA HIS A 218 -8.14 -5.47 13.02
C HIS A 218 -6.71 -6.03 13.11
N ARG A 219 -5.75 -5.17 13.49
CA ARG A 219 -4.34 -5.53 13.71
C ARG A 219 -3.88 -5.03 15.07
N THR A 220 -3.14 -5.88 15.77
CA THR A 220 -2.55 -5.56 17.07
C THR A 220 -1.21 -4.85 16.86
N PRO A 221 -0.98 -3.66 17.44
CA PRO A 221 0.33 -3.02 17.40
C PRO A 221 1.45 -3.95 17.89
N GLY A 222 2.57 -3.97 17.19
CA GLY A 222 3.71 -4.85 17.46
C GLY A 222 3.59 -6.27 16.92
N SER A 223 2.43 -6.67 16.40
CA SER A 223 2.28 -7.95 15.70
C SER A 223 2.63 -7.82 14.23
N SER A 224 3.05 -8.93 13.60
CA SER A 224 3.48 -9.01 12.20
C SER A 224 2.44 -9.74 11.36
N TYR A 225 2.18 -9.22 10.17
CA TYR A 225 1.20 -9.75 9.22
C TYR A 225 1.79 -9.75 7.81
N GLY A 226 1.60 -10.84 7.04
CA GLY A 226 2.08 -10.96 5.67
C GLY A 226 0.97 -11.17 4.64
N SER A 227 -0.16 -11.71 5.06
CA SER A 227 -1.33 -11.98 4.20
C SER A 227 -2.57 -12.22 5.05
N ARG A 228 -3.75 -12.32 4.40
CA ARG A 228 -4.97 -12.82 5.02
C ARG A 228 -5.07 -14.33 4.79
N GLU A 229 -5.17 -15.12 5.83
CA GLU A 229 -5.27 -16.58 5.73
C GLU A 229 -6.70 -17.08 5.45
N ASN A 230 -7.71 -16.29 5.85
CA ASN A 230 -9.12 -16.64 5.71
C ASN A 230 -9.76 -15.85 4.56
N GLY A 231 -10.19 -16.56 3.53
CA GLY A 231 -10.86 -15.99 2.36
C GLY A 231 -11.39 -17.08 1.44
N PRO A 232 -11.96 -16.73 0.29
CA PRO A 232 -12.44 -17.71 -0.69
C PRO A 232 -11.26 -18.56 -1.21
N PRO A 233 -11.54 -19.77 -1.75
CA PRO A 233 -10.50 -20.63 -2.28
C PRO A 233 -9.66 -19.95 -3.35
N ALA A 234 -8.35 -20.21 -3.33
CA ALA A 234 -7.44 -19.76 -4.37
C ALA A 234 -7.77 -20.48 -5.70
N ASN A 235 -7.63 -19.74 -6.79
CA ASN A 235 -7.64 -20.30 -8.13
C ASN A 235 -6.46 -19.73 -8.89
N GLN A 236 -6.00 -20.46 -9.90
CA GLN A 236 -4.97 -19.94 -10.79
C GLN A 236 -5.51 -18.70 -11.53
N LEU A 237 -4.67 -17.66 -11.62
CA LEU A 237 -4.97 -16.51 -12.44
C LEU A 237 -4.96 -16.90 -13.93
N HIS A 238 -5.97 -16.48 -14.66
CA HIS A 238 -6.03 -16.57 -16.11
C HIS A 238 -5.68 -15.22 -16.72
N ASP A 239 -4.81 -15.23 -17.72
CA ASP A 239 -4.48 -14.01 -18.44
C ASP A 239 -5.67 -13.54 -19.30
N ILE A 240 -5.71 -12.25 -19.58
CA ILE A 240 -6.69 -11.67 -20.51
C ILE A 240 -6.12 -11.66 -21.92
N PRO A 241 -6.96 -11.59 -22.97
CA PRO A 241 -6.52 -11.43 -24.34
C PRO A 241 -5.54 -10.24 -24.51
N ALA A 242 -4.55 -10.38 -25.36
CA ALA A 242 -3.51 -9.36 -25.53
C ALA A 242 -4.09 -7.99 -25.95
N GLU A 243 -5.19 -7.98 -26.70
CA GLU A 243 -5.93 -6.79 -27.12
C GLU A 243 -6.65 -6.07 -25.97
N GLU A 244 -6.90 -6.76 -24.85
CA GLU A 244 -7.49 -6.18 -23.63
C GLU A 244 -6.43 -5.63 -22.68
N ILE A 245 -5.14 -5.95 -22.91
CA ILE A 245 -4.05 -5.39 -22.13
C ILE A 245 -3.83 -3.94 -22.56
N PRO A 246 -3.92 -2.96 -21.65
CA PRO A 246 -3.74 -1.56 -22.02
C PRO A 246 -2.37 -1.30 -22.64
N SER A 247 -2.34 -0.59 -23.76
CA SER A 247 -1.09 -0.12 -24.38
C SER A 247 -0.41 0.90 -23.48
N LEU A 248 0.91 0.75 -23.30
CA LEU A 248 1.67 1.69 -22.49
C LEU A 248 1.81 3.04 -23.20
N PRO A 249 1.57 4.15 -22.52
CA PRO A 249 2.01 5.45 -23.00
C PRO A 249 3.55 5.43 -23.08
N HIS A 250 4.11 6.16 -24.03
CA HIS A 250 5.57 6.23 -24.23
C HIS A 250 6.26 6.69 -22.92
N THR A 251 6.96 5.78 -22.24
CA THR A 251 7.68 6.05 -21.00
C THR A 251 9.18 6.11 -21.24
N PRO A 252 9.90 7.03 -20.59
CA PRO A 252 11.36 7.03 -20.66
C PRO A 252 11.96 5.74 -20.11
N SER A 253 13.06 5.26 -20.69
CA SER A 253 13.78 4.09 -20.21
C SER A 253 14.24 4.26 -18.76
N PRO A 254 14.14 3.20 -17.93
CA PRO A 254 14.54 3.23 -16.52
C PRO A 254 16.06 3.41 -16.35
N LYS A 255 16.46 3.95 -15.21
CA LYS A 255 17.88 4.04 -14.84
C LYS A 255 18.38 2.69 -14.31
N PRO A 256 19.66 2.32 -14.55
CA PRO A 256 20.24 1.09 -14.02
C PRO A 256 20.19 1.02 -12.49
N MET A 257 19.90 -0.16 -11.97
CA MET A 257 19.75 -0.47 -10.55
C MET A 257 21.08 -0.70 -9.83
N PRO A 258 21.20 -0.34 -8.53
CA PRO A 258 22.28 -0.85 -7.70
C PRO A 258 22.09 -2.35 -7.42
N ASN A 259 23.19 -3.13 -7.46
CA ASN A 259 23.19 -4.55 -7.12
C ASN A 259 22.98 -4.75 -5.62
N PHE A 260 21.81 -5.25 -5.23
CA PHE A 260 21.60 -5.81 -3.88
C PHE A 260 21.59 -7.34 -3.96
N PRO A 261 22.28 -8.05 -3.04
CA PRO A 261 22.22 -9.50 -3.01
C PRO A 261 20.81 -9.97 -2.59
N ILE A 262 20.21 -10.86 -3.38
CA ILE A 262 18.86 -11.41 -3.17
C ILE A 262 18.79 -12.29 -1.90
N THR A 263 19.94 -12.74 -1.37
CA THR A 263 20.04 -13.71 -0.28
C THR A 263 19.50 -13.23 1.06
N ASP A 264 19.28 -11.94 1.24
CA ASP A 264 18.92 -11.34 2.54
C ASP A 264 17.46 -10.90 2.63
N ILE A 265 16.58 -11.33 1.69
CA ILE A 265 15.20 -10.89 1.64
C ILE A 265 14.29 -11.93 2.31
N PRO A 266 13.56 -11.60 3.40
CA PRO A 266 12.57 -12.49 3.99
C PRO A 266 11.50 -12.87 2.95
N GLY A 267 11.22 -14.17 2.79
CA GLY A 267 10.25 -14.69 1.84
C GLY A 267 10.82 -15.16 0.50
N ALA A 268 12.08 -14.87 0.18
CA ALA A 268 12.72 -15.37 -1.07
C ALA A 268 12.92 -16.90 -1.10
N ASN A 269 12.87 -17.57 0.06
CA ASN A 269 13.14 -18.99 0.19
C ASN A 269 11.91 -19.91 0.33
N SER A 270 10.69 -19.43 0.14
CA SER A 270 9.48 -20.25 0.30
C SER A 270 9.03 -20.99 -0.96
N GLY A 271 9.97 -21.43 -1.82
CA GLY A 271 9.63 -22.12 -3.09
C GLY A 271 10.67 -23.09 -3.66
N GLY A 272 11.68 -23.51 -2.90
CA GLY A 272 12.58 -24.56 -3.34
C GLY A 272 12.00 -25.95 -3.04
N PRO A 273 12.07 -26.95 -3.98
CA PRO A 273 11.64 -28.29 -3.67
C PRO A 273 12.56 -28.90 -2.61
N ASN A 274 11.99 -29.37 -1.49
CA ASN A 274 12.64 -30.28 -0.55
C ASN A 274 13.00 -31.56 -1.30
N ASN A 275 14.21 -31.67 -1.81
CA ASN A 275 14.80 -32.96 -2.17
C ASN A 275 15.31 -33.58 -0.86
N GLY A 276 14.42 -34.33 -0.19
CA GLY A 276 14.79 -35.24 0.83
C GLY A 276 15.58 -36.43 0.24
N ALA A 277 16.72 -36.70 0.78
CA ALA A 277 17.33 -38.00 0.79
C ALA A 277 17.47 -38.44 2.25
#